data_aed32b02e591825d5ae34da31dcbfa91
#
_entry.id   aed32b02e591825d5ae34da31dcbfa91
#
_cell.length_a   1.000
_cell.length_b   1.000
_cell.length_c   1.000
_cell.angle_alpha   90.00
_cell.angle_beta   90.00
_cell.angle_gamma   90.00
#
_symmetry.space_group_name_H-M   'P 1'
#
loop_
_entity.id
_entity.type
_entity.pdbx_description
1 polymer ?
#
loop_
_entity_poly.entity_id
_entity_poly.type
_entity_poly.pdbx_seq_one_letter_code
_entity_poly.pdbx_strand_id
1 'polypeptide(L)'
;MQYNFVKSTLVAAAALACAAGALAQEQVVKIGHSGPLSGPNTFAGRDNDNGVRLAIEDLNARKINVGGKTLKFELVSEDDQCDAKAGVAVAQKFVDSGVRYVMGPYCSGVTIPASRVYDGGGTMVSTVGTNPKITQAGYKNLFRIVASDEKAGSNMAAYAANVLKVKKVGVIDDRTAFGQGLSDEFAKEAQKLGLTVVGREFTTDKATDFMAILTNMKAKQPEVIFFGGYAPQAAPMARQMKQLGINAKLLGGDTLCSPEMPKLGGDAVNNVVYCAYAGMLTDGDAGAKAFQEKFKKRFGQNPDVYGPFYYDQVMNIGEAMQKSGSTDPVKVGAYMHQQAYKGVMGEYAYDDKGNRVKAPIVVMTFEGGKAKPLASY
;
A
#
# COMPACT_ATOMS: atom_id res chain seq x y z
N MET A 1 69.59 -29.77 -17.22
CA MET A 1 68.75 -28.58 -17.59
C MET A 1 67.27 -28.89 -17.76
N GLN A 2 66.75 -30.03 -17.33
CA GLN A 2 65.33 -30.44 -17.49
C GLN A 2 64.44 -30.35 -16.21
N TYR A 3 65.03 -30.09 -15.05
CA TYR A 3 64.27 -30.11 -13.78
C TYR A 3 63.59 -28.78 -13.41
N ASN A 4 63.94 -27.66 -14.05
CA ASN A 4 63.38 -26.34 -13.74
C ASN A 4 62.16 -25.97 -14.59
N PHE A 5 61.88 -26.67 -15.70
CA PHE A 5 60.74 -26.36 -16.56
C PHE A 5 59.39 -26.96 -16.00
N VAL A 6 59.47 -28.08 -15.28
CA VAL A 6 58.32 -28.76 -14.74
C VAL A 6 57.72 -28.04 -13.51
N LYS A 7 58.57 -27.36 -12.70
CA LYS A 7 58.10 -26.60 -11.53
C LYS A 7 57.43 -25.29 -11.92
N SER A 8 57.84 -24.64 -13.01
CA SER A 8 57.19 -23.37 -13.46
C SER A 8 55.82 -23.62 -14.11
N THR A 9 55.60 -24.74 -14.77
CA THR A 9 54.29 -25.11 -15.37
C THR A 9 53.27 -25.50 -14.32
N LEU A 10 53.66 -26.12 -13.22
CA LEU A 10 52.76 -26.51 -12.12
C LEU A 10 52.29 -25.28 -11.31
N VAL A 11 53.13 -24.25 -11.12
CA VAL A 11 52.75 -23.00 -10.43
C VAL A 11 51.80 -22.17 -11.29
N ALA A 12 52.02 -22.13 -12.61
CA ALA A 12 51.12 -21.40 -13.52
C ALA A 12 49.73 -22.06 -13.63
N ALA A 13 49.64 -23.40 -13.62
CA ALA A 13 48.37 -24.13 -13.64
C ALA A 13 47.58 -23.96 -12.31
N ALA A 14 48.28 -23.90 -11.17
CA ALA A 14 47.64 -23.63 -9.87
C ALA A 14 47.13 -22.20 -9.75
N ALA A 15 47.81 -21.19 -10.33
CA ALA A 15 47.37 -19.80 -10.35
C ALA A 15 46.17 -19.59 -11.27
N LEU A 16 46.07 -20.30 -12.41
CA LEU A 16 44.91 -20.25 -13.30
C LEU A 16 43.68 -20.96 -12.66
N ALA A 17 43.86 -22.01 -11.88
CA ALA A 17 42.77 -22.70 -11.18
C ALA A 17 42.18 -21.84 -10.03
N CYS A 18 42.98 -20.98 -9.38
CA CYS A 18 42.51 -20.03 -8.39
C CYS A 18 41.78 -18.81 -8.99
N ALA A 19 42.05 -18.45 -10.24
CA ALA A 19 41.38 -17.36 -10.93
C ALA A 19 39.99 -17.72 -11.49
N ALA A 20 39.70 -19.01 -11.67
CA ALA A 20 38.40 -19.50 -12.17
C ALA A 20 37.29 -19.55 -11.08
N GLY A 21 37.62 -19.26 -9.81
CA GLY A 21 36.73 -19.45 -8.66
C GLY A 21 35.94 -18.21 -8.19
N ALA A 22 36.06 -17.06 -8.82
CA ALA A 22 35.42 -15.83 -8.34
C ALA A 22 34.24 -15.35 -9.21
N LEU A 23 33.49 -16.28 -9.79
CA LEU A 23 32.13 -15.94 -10.22
C LEU A 23 31.31 -15.84 -8.94
N ALA A 24 30.97 -14.60 -8.54
CA ALA A 24 30.07 -14.37 -7.41
C ALA A 24 28.81 -15.25 -7.63
N GLN A 25 28.59 -16.22 -6.74
CA GLN A 25 27.45 -17.13 -6.84
C GLN A 25 26.17 -16.30 -6.72
N GLU A 26 25.29 -16.38 -7.72
CA GLU A 26 23.99 -15.71 -7.65
C GLU A 26 23.09 -16.45 -6.65
N GLN A 27 22.34 -15.69 -5.86
CA GLN A 27 21.27 -16.17 -5.01
C GLN A 27 19.97 -15.51 -5.42
N VAL A 28 18.99 -16.30 -5.87
CA VAL A 28 17.66 -15.79 -6.23
C VAL A 28 16.86 -15.49 -4.96
N VAL A 29 16.26 -14.30 -4.92
CA VAL A 29 15.30 -13.85 -3.91
C VAL A 29 13.97 -13.57 -4.62
N LYS A 30 12.97 -14.41 -4.36
CA LYS A 30 11.62 -14.19 -4.89
C LYS A 30 10.88 -13.19 -4.04
N ILE A 31 10.33 -12.15 -4.68
CA ILE A 31 9.41 -11.17 -4.10
C ILE A 31 8.02 -11.47 -4.66
N GLY A 32 7.08 -11.83 -3.81
CA GLY A 32 5.68 -12.02 -4.17
C GLY A 32 4.95 -10.68 -4.22
N HIS A 33 4.03 -10.53 -5.14
CA HIS A 33 3.00 -9.49 -5.10
C HIS A 33 1.62 -10.15 -5.08
N SER A 34 0.81 -9.87 -4.04
CA SER A 34 -0.60 -10.24 -3.92
C SER A 34 -1.44 -8.99 -4.00
N GLY A 35 -2.34 -8.93 -4.94
CA GLY A 35 -3.24 -7.79 -5.12
C GLY A 35 -4.30 -8.05 -6.18
N PRO A 36 -5.30 -7.15 -6.32
CA PRO A 36 -6.38 -7.31 -7.29
C PRO A 36 -5.88 -7.03 -8.71
N LEU A 37 -5.41 -8.04 -9.42
CA LEU A 37 -4.99 -7.93 -10.82
C LEU A 37 -6.17 -8.09 -11.79
N SER A 38 -7.36 -8.42 -11.28
CA SER A 38 -8.64 -8.41 -11.96
C SER A 38 -9.73 -7.73 -11.11
N GLY A 39 -10.92 -7.49 -11.69
CA GLY A 39 -12.05 -6.87 -11.00
C GLY A 39 -11.97 -5.35 -10.86
N PRO A 40 -12.85 -4.73 -10.03
CA PRO A 40 -13.00 -3.28 -9.95
C PRO A 40 -11.74 -2.53 -9.49
N ASN A 41 -10.92 -3.14 -8.63
CA ASN A 41 -9.71 -2.54 -8.06
C ASN A 41 -8.44 -2.85 -8.85
N THR A 42 -8.54 -3.35 -10.09
CA THR A 42 -7.39 -3.73 -10.94
C THR A 42 -6.41 -2.58 -11.16
N PHE A 43 -6.89 -1.33 -11.21
CA PHE A 43 -6.03 -0.15 -11.35
C PHE A 43 -5.03 -0.05 -10.19
N ALA A 44 -5.49 -0.26 -8.95
CA ALA A 44 -4.63 -0.24 -7.78
C ALA A 44 -3.68 -1.45 -7.74
N GLY A 45 -4.19 -2.66 -8.02
CA GLY A 45 -3.36 -3.86 -8.08
C GLY A 45 -2.21 -3.76 -9.08
N ARG A 46 -2.48 -3.21 -10.28
CA ARG A 46 -1.45 -2.98 -11.31
C ARG A 46 -0.46 -1.89 -10.95
N ASP A 47 -0.92 -0.81 -10.31
CA ASP A 47 -0.02 0.23 -9.82
C ASP A 47 0.94 -0.33 -8.77
N ASN A 48 0.43 -1.12 -7.84
CA ASN A 48 1.21 -1.80 -6.81
C ASN A 48 2.24 -2.76 -7.41
N ASP A 49 1.83 -3.61 -8.36
CA ASP A 49 2.72 -4.53 -9.10
C ASP A 49 3.83 -3.77 -9.84
N ASN A 50 3.48 -2.66 -10.48
CA ASN A 50 4.44 -1.80 -11.17
C ASN A 50 5.46 -1.18 -10.20
N GLY A 51 5.04 -0.77 -9.01
CA GLY A 51 5.93 -0.28 -7.96
C GLY A 51 6.94 -1.34 -7.52
N VAL A 52 6.47 -2.56 -7.27
CA VAL A 52 7.33 -3.71 -6.93
C VAL A 52 8.29 -4.04 -8.07
N ARG A 53 7.80 -4.09 -9.30
CA ARG A 53 8.60 -4.39 -10.49
C ARG A 53 9.72 -3.39 -10.70
N LEU A 54 9.42 -2.10 -10.58
CA LEU A 54 10.43 -1.04 -10.75
C LEU A 54 11.51 -1.13 -9.67
N ALA A 55 11.13 -1.41 -8.42
CA ALA A 55 12.08 -1.60 -7.33
C ALA A 55 13.00 -2.82 -7.56
N ILE A 56 12.46 -3.93 -8.06
CA ILE A 56 13.22 -5.13 -8.41
C ILE A 56 14.24 -4.83 -9.54
N GLU A 57 13.83 -4.08 -10.57
CA GLU A 57 14.73 -3.63 -11.64
C GLU A 57 15.90 -2.81 -11.05
N ASP A 58 15.61 -1.92 -10.09
CA ASP A 58 16.62 -1.08 -9.43
C ASP A 58 17.54 -1.86 -8.50
N LEU A 59 17.01 -2.79 -7.71
CA LEU A 59 17.82 -3.65 -6.85
C LEU A 59 18.77 -4.53 -7.67
N ASN A 60 18.29 -5.11 -8.76
CA ASN A 60 19.11 -5.92 -9.66
C ASN A 60 20.21 -5.10 -10.32
N ALA A 61 19.94 -3.83 -10.69
CA ALA A 61 20.95 -2.92 -11.20
C ALA A 61 22.05 -2.55 -10.16
N ARG A 62 21.68 -2.52 -8.86
CA ARG A 62 22.62 -2.24 -7.74
C ARG A 62 23.53 -3.42 -7.42
N LYS A 63 23.23 -4.65 -7.87
CA LYS A 63 24.02 -5.87 -7.63
C LYS A 63 24.33 -6.07 -6.14
N ILE A 64 23.29 -6.09 -5.31
CA ILE A 64 23.43 -6.25 -3.85
C ILE A 64 24.13 -7.57 -3.53
N ASN A 65 25.13 -7.52 -2.65
CA ASN A 65 25.88 -8.68 -2.19
C ASN A 65 25.56 -8.98 -0.71
N VAL A 66 25.27 -10.24 -0.40
CA VAL A 66 25.02 -10.73 0.95
C VAL A 66 25.78 -12.02 1.13
N GLY A 67 26.67 -12.08 2.12
CA GLY A 67 27.45 -13.28 2.43
C GLY A 67 28.32 -13.81 1.25
N GLY A 68 28.85 -12.88 0.40
CA GLY A 68 29.66 -13.24 -0.77
C GLY A 68 28.85 -13.66 -2.01
N LYS A 69 27.50 -13.62 -1.94
CA LYS A 69 26.62 -13.94 -3.07
C LYS A 69 25.94 -12.68 -3.59
N THR A 70 25.89 -12.51 -4.90
CA THR A 70 25.10 -11.45 -5.54
C THR A 70 23.64 -11.85 -5.55
N LEU A 71 22.76 -10.99 -4.99
CA LEU A 71 21.32 -11.25 -5.01
C LEU A 71 20.73 -10.90 -6.37
N LYS A 72 19.86 -11.81 -6.85
CA LYS A 72 19.01 -11.59 -8.01
C LYS A 72 17.56 -11.64 -7.55
N PHE A 73 16.85 -10.52 -7.65
CA PHE A 73 15.45 -10.40 -7.26
C PHE A 73 14.55 -10.79 -8.44
N GLU A 74 13.51 -11.58 -8.15
CA GLU A 74 12.53 -12.02 -9.14
C GLU A 74 11.12 -11.77 -8.60
N LEU A 75 10.23 -11.17 -9.43
CA LEU A 75 8.84 -10.92 -9.09
C LEU A 75 7.98 -12.15 -9.41
N VAL A 76 7.10 -12.49 -8.46
CA VAL A 76 6.01 -13.46 -8.65
C VAL A 76 4.70 -12.76 -8.29
N SER A 77 3.86 -12.46 -9.27
CA SER A 77 2.59 -11.75 -9.07
C SER A 77 1.42 -12.72 -9.11
N GLU A 78 0.48 -12.58 -8.16
CA GLU A 78 -0.74 -13.40 -8.06
C GLU A 78 -1.96 -12.49 -7.82
N ASP A 79 -3.05 -12.84 -8.49
CA ASP A 79 -4.33 -12.14 -8.37
C ASP A 79 -5.14 -12.67 -7.18
N ASP A 80 -5.34 -11.85 -6.16
CA ASP A 80 -6.20 -12.14 -5.02
C ASP A 80 -7.63 -11.62 -5.15
N GLN A 81 -7.93 -10.87 -6.23
CA GLN A 81 -9.26 -10.36 -6.58
C GLN A 81 -9.93 -9.50 -5.49
N CYS A 82 -9.22 -9.04 -4.46
CA CYS A 82 -9.78 -8.54 -3.21
C CYS A 82 -10.74 -9.55 -2.53
N ASP A 83 -10.63 -10.83 -2.83
CA ASP A 83 -11.42 -11.90 -2.23
C ASP A 83 -10.62 -12.65 -1.16
N ALA A 84 -11.19 -12.77 0.05
CA ALA A 84 -10.51 -13.38 1.19
C ALA A 84 -10.10 -14.84 0.93
N LYS A 85 -10.93 -15.62 0.23
CA LYS A 85 -10.65 -17.02 -0.08
C LYS A 85 -9.56 -17.15 -1.13
N ALA A 86 -9.63 -16.35 -2.19
CA ALA A 86 -8.60 -16.29 -3.22
C ALA A 86 -7.25 -15.85 -2.61
N GLY A 87 -7.24 -14.82 -1.76
CA GLY A 87 -6.03 -14.35 -1.11
C GLY A 87 -5.39 -15.35 -0.15
N VAL A 88 -6.17 -16.14 0.57
CA VAL A 88 -5.65 -17.25 1.40
C VAL A 88 -5.01 -18.33 0.52
N ALA A 89 -5.62 -18.65 -0.63
CA ALA A 89 -5.05 -19.60 -1.58
C ALA A 89 -3.74 -19.08 -2.20
N VAL A 90 -3.69 -17.80 -2.56
CA VAL A 90 -2.46 -17.12 -3.02
C VAL A 90 -1.38 -17.16 -1.94
N ALA A 91 -1.73 -16.88 -0.69
CA ALA A 91 -0.78 -16.93 0.43
C ALA A 91 -0.18 -18.33 0.60
N GLN A 92 -1.01 -19.37 0.55
CA GLN A 92 -0.54 -20.75 0.62
C GLN A 92 0.38 -21.08 -0.57
N LYS A 93 0.00 -20.69 -1.80
CA LYS A 93 0.83 -20.89 -3.00
C LYS A 93 2.21 -20.24 -2.86
N PHE A 94 2.29 -19.02 -2.31
CA PHE A 94 3.57 -18.34 -2.08
C PHE A 94 4.42 -19.09 -1.05
N VAL A 95 3.84 -19.50 0.07
CA VAL A 95 4.55 -20.28 1.10
C VAL A 95 5.10 -21.57 0.51
N ASP A 96 4.27 -22.34 -0.19
CA ASP A 96 4.64 -23.64 -0.78
C ASP A 96 5.73 -23.51 -1.88
N SER A 97 5.74 -22.39 -2.62
CA SER A 97 6.74 -22.10 -3.65
C SER A 97 8.00 -21.40 -3.13
N GLY A 98 8.14 -21.24 -1.82
CA GLY A 98 9.31 -20.66 -1.18
C GLY A 98 9.46 -19.15 -1.38
N VAL A 99 8.36 -18.44 -1.66
CA VAL A 99 8.35 -16.96 -1.65
C VAL A 99 8.37 -16.49 -0.19
N ARG A 100 9.43 -15.78 0.20
CA ARG A 100 9.68 -15.41 1.59
C ARG A 100 9.39 -13.94 1.89
N TYR A 101 9.12 -13.12 0.88
CA TYR A 101 8.82 -11.71 0.95
C TYR A 101 7.62 -11.40 0.08
N VAL A 102 6.55 -10.85 0.65
CA VAL A 102 5.30 -10.56 -0.06
C VAL A 102 4.92 -9.09 0.11
N MET A 103 4.72 -8.41 -1.02
CA MET A 103 4.15 -7.08 -1.14
C MET A 103 2.64 -7.22 -1.35
N GLY A 104 1.85 -6.75 -0.40
CA GLY A 104 0.40 -6.97 -0.37
C GLY A 104 -0.04 -7.84 0.80
N PRO A 105 -1.31 -8.30 0.83
CA PRO A 105 -2.41 -7.89 -0.06
C PRO A 105 -2.79 -6.39 0.06
N TYR A 106 -3.50 -5.91 -0.95
CA TYR A 106 -4.04 -4.54 -0.95
C TYR A 106 -5.27 -4.40 -0.05
N CYS A 107 -6.22 -5.31 -0.18
CA CYS A 107 -7.49 -5.26 0.52
C CYS A 107 -7.37 -5.79 1.96
N SER A 108 -7.81 -5.01 2.97
CA SER A 108 -7.76 -5.43 4.39
C SER A 108 -8.48 -6.75 4.66
N GLY A 109 -9.61 -7.00 3.96
CA GLY A 109 -10.35 -8.26 4.06
C GLY A 109 -9.59 -9.48 3.56
N VAL A 110 -8.60 -9.29 2.71
CA VAL A 110 -7.66 -10.32 2.24
C VAL A 110 -6.47 -10.41 3.19
N THR A 111 -5.90 -9.26 3.57
CA THR A 111 -4.69 -9.21 4.41
C THR A 111 -4.89 -9.91 5.75
N ILE A 112 -6.04 -9.68 6.41
CA ILE A 112 -6.32 -10.24 7.74
C ILE A 112 -6.20 -11.77 7.75
N PRO A 113 -6.93 -12.55 6.93
CA PRO A 113 -6.79 -14.00 6.94
C PRO A 113 -5.49 -14.52 6.30
N ALA A 114 -4.97 -13.87 5.26
CA ALA A 114 -3.75 -14.29 4.58
C ALA A 114 -2.50 -14.13 5.48
N SER A 115 -2.47 -13.11 6.35
CA SER A 115 -1.35 -12.88 7.26
C SER A 115 -1.06 -14.07 8.17
N ARG A 116 -2.10 -14.82 8.58
CA ARG A 116 -1.93 -16.02 9.39
C ARG A 116 -1.18 -17.13 8.61
N VAL A 117 -1.45 -17.27 7.32
CA VAL A 117 -0.78 -18.25 6.45
C VAL A 117 0.69 -17.86 6.27
N TYR A 118 0.93 -16.58 5.99
CA TYR A 118 2.29 -16.04 5.83
C TYR A 118 3.13 -16.19 7.11
N ASP A 119 2.56 -15.88 8.26
CA ASP A 119 3.23 -16.03 9.56
C ASP A 119 3.62 -17.49 9.82
N GLY A 120 2.68 -18.43 9.63
CA GLY A 120 2.92 -19.88 9.74
C GLY A 120 3.99 -20.39 8.77
N GLY A 121 4.11 -19.78 7.58
CA GLY A 121 5.14 -20.08 6.58
C GLY A 121 6.47 -19.34 6.79
N GLY A 122 6.58 -18.50 7.81
CA GLY A 122 7.77 -17.66 8.07
C GLY A 122 8.05 -16.66 6.95
N THR A 123 7.01 -16.15 6.30
CA THR A 123 7.09 -15.19 5.19
C THR A 123 6.88 -13.77 5.73
N MET A 124 7.73 -12.82 5.30
CA MET A 124 7.55 -11.40 5.60
C MET A 124 6.48 -10.81 4.68
N VAL A 125 5.60 -10.02 5.27
CA VAL A 125 4.51 -9.34 4.56
C VAL A 125 4.62 -7.84 4.73
N SER A 126 4.52 -7.10 3.65
CA SER A 126 4.41 -5.65 3.66
C SER A 126 3.14 -5.23 2.92
N THR A 127 2.21 -4.61 3.66
CA THR A 127 0.86 -4.34 3.17
C THR A 127 0.49 -2.85 3.25
N VAL A 128 -0.36 -2.42 2.34
CA VAL A 128 -1.09 -1.15 2.42
C VAL A 128 -2.50 -1.33 3.00
N GLY A 129 -2.85 -2.51 3.45
CA GLY A 129 -4.08 -2.74 4.22
C GLY A 129 -4.08 -1.90 5.50
N THR A 130 -5.14 -1.12 5.71
CA THR A 130 -5.20 -0.07 6.74
C THR A 130 -5.94 -0.49 8.00
N ASN A 131 -6.74 -1.59 7.96
CA ASN A 131 -7.54 -2.02 9.10
C ASN A 131 -6.66 -2.34 10.32
N PRO A 132 -6.98 -1.83 11.53
CA PRO A 132 -6.19 -2.06 12.75
C PRO A 132 -5.97 -3.53 13.09
N LYS A 133 -6.92 -4.42 12.78
CA LYS A 133 -6.83 -5.87 13.05
C LYS A 133 -5.63 -6.53 12.40
N ILE A 134 -5.08 -5.97 11.32
CA ILE A 134 -3.92 -6.50 10.60
C ILE A 134 -2.71 -6.58 11.52
N THR A 135 -2.37 -5.50 12.21
CA THR A 135 -1.20 -5.43 13.09
C THR A 135 -1.51 -5.79 14.54
N GLN A 136 -2.79 -5.73 14.96
CA GLN A 136 -3.24 -6.21 16.27
C GLN A 136 -3.07 -7.73 16.44
N ALA A 137 -2.96 -8.49 15.35
CA ALA A 137 -2.66 -9.92 15.37
C ALA A 137 -1.28 -10.24 15.96
N GLY A 138 -0.35 -9.26 15.97
CA GLY A 138 0.95 -9.36 16.62
C GLY A 138 2.01 -10.15 15.84
N TYR A 139 1.80 -10.40 14.55
CA TYR A 139 2.78 -11.06 13.69
C TYR A 139 4.03 -10.21 13.50
N LYS A 140 5.21 -10.74 13.85
CA LYS A 140 6.47 -9.97 13.87
C LYS A 140 7.03 -9.69 12.48
N ASN A 141 6.68 -10.47 11.49
CA ASN A 141 7.12 -10.32 10.09
C ASN A 141 6.08 -9.59 9.22
N LEU A 142 5.15 -8.87 9.84
CA LEU A 142 4.14 -8.10 9.12
C LEU A 142 4.37 -6.59 9.31
N PHE A 143 4.43 -5.85 8.19
CA PHE A 143 4.67 -4.41 8.15
C PHE A 143 3.54 -3.70 7.42
N ARG A 144 2.89 -2.75 8.09
CA ARG A 144 1.96 -1.82 7.47
C ARG A 144 2.69 -0.54 7.07
N ILE A 145 2.78 -0.28 5.76
CA ILE A 145 3.63 0.79 5.20
C ILE A 145 2.90 2.13 5.05
N VAL A 146 1.63 2.19 5.44
CA VAL A 146 0.77 3.38 5.40
C VAL A 146 0.13 3.63 6.77
N ALA A 147 -0.58 4.75 6.94
CA ALA A 147 -1.34 5.04 8.16
C ALA A 147 -2.50 4.03 8.36
N SER A 148 -2.92 3.84 9.61
CA SER A 148 -4.07 2.99 9.95
C SER A 148 -5.40 3.70 9.76
N ASP A 149 -6.49 2.92 9.65
CA ASP A 149 -7.87 3.44 9.64
C ASP A 149 -8.22 4.23 10.91
N GLU A 150 -7.62 3.87 12.06
CA GLU A 150 -7.79 4.65 13.30
C GLU A 150 -7.31 6.08 13.11
N LYS A 151 -6.16 6.26 12.47
CA LYS A 151 -5.62 7.59 12.20
C LYS A 151 -6.39 8.30 11.08
N ALA A 152 -6.69 7.60 9.98
CA ALA A 152 -7.43 8.18 8.85
C ALA A 152 -8.85 8.61 9.25
N GLY A 153 -9.60 7.74 9.92
CA GLY A 153 -10.96 8.01 10.41
C GLY A 153 -11.00 9.16 11.41
N SER A 154 -10.09 9.16 12.40
CA SER A 154 -10.00 10.23 13.40
C SER A 154 -9.70 11.59 12.76
N ASN A 155 -8.74 11.65 11.84
CA ASN A 155 -8.37 12.91 11.19
C ASN A 155 -9.49 13.43 10.28
N MET A 156 -10.20 12.55 9.57
CA MET A 156 -11.35 12.96 8.76
C MET A 156 -12.52 13.46 9.62
N ALA A 157 -12.77 12.85 10.77
CA ALA A 157 -13.77 13.35 11.74
C ALA A 157 -13.36 14.71 12.30
N ALA A 158 -12.08 14.88 12.66
CA ALA A 158 -11.54 16.16 13.12
C ALA A 158 -11.62 17.24 12.02
N TYR A 159 -11.34 16.89 10.76
CA TYR A 159 -11.47 17.77 9.61
C TYR A 159 -12.94 18.22 9.42
N ALA A 160 -13.88 17.29 9.49
CA ALA A 160 -15.31 17.60 9.40
C ALA A 160 -15.77 18.53 10.53
N ALA A 161 -15.35 18.29 11.78
CA ALA A 161 -15.73 19.10 12.94
C ALA A 161 -15.07 20.48 12.95
N ASN A 162 -13.75 20.54 12.72
CA ASN A 162 -12.94 21.73 13.01
C ASN A 162 -12.71 22.61 11.78
N VAL A 163 -12.65 22.03 10.57
CA VAL A 163 -12.40 22.76 9.32
C VAL A 163 -13.70 23.01 8.56
N LEU A 164 -14.47 21.96 8.28
CA LEU A 164 -15.76 22.09 7.61
C LEU A 164 -16.85 22.62 8.56
N LYS A 165 -16.66 22.52 9.88
CA LYS A 165 -17.54 23.02 10.95
C LYS A 165 -18.96 22.47 10.87
N VAL A 166 -19.10 21.24 10.38
CA VAL A 166 -20.39 20.56 10.26
C VAL A 166 -20.88 20.07 11.63
N LYS A 167 -22.18 19.78 11.72
CA LYS A 167 -22.81 19.21 12.92
C LYS A 167 -23.42 17.85 12.67
N LYS A 168 -23.87 17.58 11.45
CA LYS A 168 -24.59 16.38 11.06
C LYS A 168 -23.81 15.60 10.02
N VAL A 169 -23.49 14.35 10.32
CA VAL A 169 -22.78 13.45 9.43
C VAL A 169 -23.59 12.19 9.15
N GLY A 170 -23.63 11.76 7.88
CA GLY A 170 -24.10 10.45 7.47
C GLY A 170 -22.90 9.52 7.31
N VAL A 171 -23.11 8.23 7.47
CA VAL A 171 -22.08 7.21 7.29
C VAL A 171 -22.60 6.14 6.34
N ILE A 172 -21.81 5.78 5.32
CA ILE A 172 -22.09 4.68 4.39
C ILE A 172 -20.85 3.80 4.35
N ASP A 173 -20.99 2.48 4.41
CA ASP A 173 -19.89 1.54 4.23
C ASP A 173 -20.24 0.45 3.19
N ASP A 174 -19.21 -0.16 2.60
CA ASP A 174 -19.33 -1.20 1.57
C ASP A 174 -19.33 -2.62 2.14
N ARG A 175 -19.42 -2.79 3.45
CA ARG A 175 -19.38 -4.06 4.19
C ARG A 175 -18.09 -4.85 4.06
N THR A 176 -17.08 -4.32 3.39
CA THR A 176 -15.74 -4.93 3.46
C THR A 176 -15.11 -4.68 4.83
N ALA A 177 -14.10 -5.46 5.18
CA ALA A 177 -13.35 -5.25 6.43
C ALA A 177 -12.68 -3.87 6.47
N PHE A 178 -12.24 -3.35 5.31
CA PHE A 178 -11.73 -1.99 5.17
C PHE A 178 -12.83 -0.96 5.38
N GLY A 179 -13.86 -0.96 4.52
CA GLY A 179 -14.87 0.09 4.53
C GLY A 179 -15.64 0.19 5.83
N GLN A 180 -16.02 -0.95 6.40
CA GLN A 180 -16.69 -1.00 7.70
C GLN A 180 -15.76 -0.51 8.82
N GLY A 181 -14.50 -1.00 8.85
CA GLY A 181 -13.54 -0.63 9.89
C GLY A 181 -13.23 0.87 9.90
N LEU A 182 -12.94 1.43 8.74
CA LEU A 182 -12.69 2.86 8.58
C LEU A 182 -13.91 3.71 8.97
N SER A 183 -15.13 3.30 8.57
CA SER A 183 -16.37 3.99 8.92
C SER A 183 -16.67 3.94 10.42
N ASP A 184 -16.32 2.84 11.09
CA ASP A 184 -16.46 2.71 12.53
C ASP A 184 -15.54 3.68 13.28
N GLU A 185 -14.27 3.81 12.85
CA GLU A 185 -13.32 4.75 13.45
C GLU A 185 -13.74 6.22 13.21
N PHE A 186 -14.20 6.56 12.00
CA PHE A 186 -14.76 7.88 11.73
C PHE A 186 -15.95 8.19 12.62
N ALA A 187 -16.95 7.30 12.68
CA ALA A 187 -18.18 7.53 13.47
C ALA A 187 -17.88 7.66 14.96
N LYS A 188 -17.00 6.83 15.49
CA LYS A 188 -16.55 6.85 16.89
C LYS A 188 -15.92 8.20 17.25
N GLU A 189 -15.03 8.72 16.42
CA GLU A 189 -14.37 9.99 16.67
C GLU A 189 -15.30 11.19 16.43
N ALA A 190 -16.15 11.12 15.39
CA ALA A 190 -17.18 12.13 15.13
C ALA A 190 -18.08 12.34 16.35
N GLN A 191 -18.54 11.26 16.99
CA GLN A 191 -19.33 11.33 18.21
C GLN A 191 -18.58 11.97 19.38
N LYS A 192 -17.30 11.64 19.59
CA LYS A 192 -16.47 12.26 20.63
C LYS A 192 -16.29 13.76 20.40
N LEU A 193 -16.22 14.20 19.15
CA LEU A 193 -16.12 15.61 18.76
C LEU A 193 -17.46 16.35 18.76
N GLY A 194 -18.55 15.70 19.21
CA GLY A 194 -19.89 16.29 19.30
C GLY A 194 -20.65 16.37 17.97
N LEU A 195 -20.21 15.64 16.94
CA LEU A 195 -20.96 15.52 15.70
C LEU A 195 -22.11 14.52 15.88
N THR A 196 -23.26 14.81 15.29
CA THR A 196 -24.41 13.92 15.28
C THR A 196 -24.35 13.00 14.06
N VAL A 197 -24.21 11.69 14.27
CA VAL A 197 -24.38 10.68 13.21
C VAL A 197 -25.88 10.52 12.95
N VAL A 198 -26.41 11.21 11.93
CA VAL A 198 -27.83 11.25 11.60
C VAL A 198 -28.34 10.01 10.89
N GLY A 199 -27.46 9.20 10.34
CA GLY A 199 -27.81 7.94 9.68
C GLY A 199 -26.59 7.12 9.35
N ARG A 200 -26.84 5.80 9.32
CA ARG A 200 -25.87 4.83 8.84
C ARG A 200 -26.57 3.94 7.81
N GLU A 201 -25.98 3.82 6.64
CA GLU A 201 -26.42 3.00 5.53
C GLU A 201 -25.24 2.11 5.08
N PHE A 202 -25.53 1.11 4.29
CA PHE A 202 -24.49 0.23 3.77
C PHE A 202 -24.82 -0.23 2.35
N THR A 203 -23.78 -0.59 1.63
CA THR A 203 -23.80 -1.11 0.29
C THR A 203 -22.89 -2.32 0.16
N THR A 204 -22.43 -2.64 -1.02
CA THR A 204 -21.40 -3.66 -1.27
C THR A 204 -20.31 -3.11 -2.17
N ASP A 205 -19.14 -3.76 -2.14
CA ASP A 205 -17.99 -3.46 -3.01
C ASP A 205 -18.24 -3.71 -4.51
N LYS A 206 -19.40 -4.30 -4.84
CA LYS A 206 -19.83 -4.57 -6.23
C LYS A 206 -20.99 -3.68 -6.68
N ALA A 207 -21.53 -2.86 -5.78
CA ALA A 207 -22.65 -1.99 -6.10
C ALA A 207 -22.24 -0.87 -7.07
N THR A 208 -23.14 -0.51 -7.97
CA THR A 208 -23.01 0.61 -8.93
C THR A 208 -24.16 1.59 -8.82
N ASP A 209 -25.26 1.18 -8.17
CA ASP A 209 -26.44 2.02 -7.91
C ASP A 209 -26.61 2.26 -6.41
N PHE A 210 -26.67 3.54 -6.05
CA PHE A 210 -26.77 4.03 -4.67
C PHE A 210 -27.98 4.93 -4.46
N MET A 211 -28.87 5.05 -5.48
CA MET A 211 -30.00 5.99 -5.46
C MET A 211 -30.90 5.79 -4.23
N ALA A 212 -31.20 4.54 -3.87
CA ALA A 212 -32.07 4.24 -2.73
C ALA A 212 -31.43 4.68 -1.39
N ILE A 213 -30.21 4.27 -1.10
CA ILE A 213 -29.50 4.63 0.15
C ILE A 213 -29.20 6.11 0.23
N LEU A 214 -28.89 6.76 -0.91
CA LEU A 214 -28.67 8.21 -0.98
C LEU A 214 -29.99 8.99 -0.75
N THR A 215 -31.14 8.49 -1.24
CA THR A 215 -32.44 9.09 -0.96
C THR A 215 -32.78 9.00 0.52
N ASN A 216 -32.55 7.83 1.16
CA ASN A 216 -32.71 7.68 2.61
C ASN A 216 -31.79 8.65 3.38
N MET A 217 -30.54 8.75 2.94
CA MET A 217 -29.57 9.65 3.56
C MET A 217 -29.95 11.14 3.38
N LYS A 218 -30.42 11.53 2.20
CA LYS A 218 -30.89 12.87 1.90
C LYS A 218 -32.00 13.33 2.86
N ALA A 219 -32.95 12.45 3.19
CA ALA A 219 -34.05 12.76 4.12
C ALA A 219 -33.54 13.11 5.53
N LYS A 220 -32.36 12.64 5.92
CA LYS A 220 -31.72 12.90 7.22
C LYS A 220 -30.89 14.20 7.23
N GLN A 221 -30.74 14.85 6.07
CA GLN A 221 -30.04 16.14 5.87
C GLN A 221 -28.62 16.17 6.47
N PRO A 222 -27.73 15.24 6.15
CA PRO A 222 -26.34 15.34 6.56
C PRO A 222 -25.63 16.49 5.80
N GLU A 223 -24.69 17.14 6.47
CA GLU A 223 -23.81 18.16 5.86
C GLU A 223 -22.59 17.48 5.20
N VAL A 224 -22.24 16.28 5.70
CA VAL A 224 -21.19 15.41 5.21
C VAL A 224 -21.70 13.97 5.17
N ILE A 225 -21.37 13.24 4.14
CA ILE A 225 -21.49 11.78 4.06
C ILE A 225 -20.08 11.21 4.10
N PHE A 226 -19.77 10.38 5.09
CA PHE A 226 -18.54 9.61 5.11
C PHE A 226 -18.78 8.26 4.43
N PHE A 227 -17.93 7.92 3.46
CA PHE A 227 -17.99 6.64 2.76
C PHE A 227 -16.72 5.81 3.04
N GLY A 228 -16.90 4.68 3.70
CA GLY A 228 -15.88 3.64 3.82
C GLY A 228 -16.02 2.65 2.67
N GLY A 229 -15.07 2.70 1.75
CA GLY A 229 -15.05 1.85 0.56
C GLY A 229 -14.03 2.33 -0.45
N TYR A 230 -14.17 1.92 -1.70
CA TYR A 230 -13.19 2.13 -2.76
C TYR A 230 -13.67 3.14 -3.82
N ALA A 231 -12.74 3.67 -4.61
CA ALA A 231 -13.02 4.63 -5.68
C ALA A 231 -14.07 4.15 -6.71
N PRO A 232 -14.12 2.87 -7.14
CA PRO A 232 -15.14 2.38 -8.08
C PRO A 232 -16.58 2.54 -7.58
N GLN A 233 -16.81 2.57 -6.26
CA GLN A 233 -18.12 2.80 -5.66
C GLN A 233 -18.32 4.30 -5.33
N ALA A 234 -17.30 4.96 -4.81
CA ALA A 234 -17.39 6.37 -4.40
C ALA A 234 -17.64 7.31 -5.57
N ALA A 235 -17.03 7.07 -6.73
CA ALA A 235 -17.16 7.94 -7.90
C ALA A 235 -18.59 7.95 -8.48
N PRO A 236 -19.26 6.82 -8.76
CA PRO A 236 -20.67 6.83 -9.16
C PRO A 236 -21.58 7.34 -8.03
N MET A 237 -21.24 7.09 -6.75
CA MET A 237 -21.96 7.66 -5.60
C MET A 237 -21.96 9.20 -5.65
N ALA A 238 -20.81 9.82 -5.90
CA ALA A 238 -20.73 11.29 -6.05
C ALA A 238 -21.58 11.82 -7.21
N ARG A 239 -21.63 11.09 -8.36
CA ARG A 239 -22.52 11.46 -9.47
C ARG A 239 -23.99 11.36 -9.08
N GLN A 240 -24.39 10.32 -8.37
CA GLN A 240 -25.77 10.10 -7.94
C GLN A 240 -26.17 11.09 -6.84
N MET A 241 -25.26 11.51 -5.96
CA MET A 241 -25.47 12.62 -5.04
C MET A 241 -25.83 13.91 -5.80
N LYS A 242 -25.07 14.23 -6.87
CA LYS A 242 -25.36 15.40 -7.73
C LYS A 242 -26.73 15.28 -8.41
N GLN A 243 -27.09 14.10 -8.95
CA GLN A 243 -28.40 13.85 -9.56
C GLN A 243 -29.55 14.04 -8.58
N LEU A 244 -29.38 13.63 -7.34
CA LEU A 244 -30.37 13.79 -6.27
C LEU A 244 -30.38 15.19 -5.65
N GLY A 245 -29.48 16.09 -6.04
CA GLY A 245 -29.35 17.41 -5.44
C GLY A 245 -28.92 17.35 -3.96
N ILE A 246 -28.06 16.40 -3.60
CA ILE A 246 -27.46 16.28 -2.26
C ILE A 246 -26.23 17.20 -2.22
N ASN A 247 -26.30 18.24 -1.41
CA ASN A 247 -25.23 19.25 -1.27
C ASN A 247 -24.16 18.87 -0.22
N ALA A 248 -24.29 17.71 0.44
CA ALA A 248 -23.29 17.21 1.39
C ALA A 248 -21.95 16.95 0.70
N LYS A 249 -20.83 17.14 1.44
CA LYS A 249 -19.52 16.66 1.00
C LYS A 249 -19.42 15.15 1.18
N LEU A 250 -18.69 14.47 0.29
CA LEU A 250 -18.40 13.05 0.39
C LEU A 250 -16.96 12.90 0.92
N LEU A 251 -16.83 12.42 2.14
CA LEU A 251 -15.55 12.17 2.79
C LEU A 251 -15.21 10.68 2.75
N GLY A 252 -13.94 10.33 2.69
CA GLY A 252 -13.52 8.93 2.77
C GLY A 252 -12.03 8.75 3.04
N GLY A 253 -11.59 7.50 2.95
CA GLY A 253 -10.20 7.11 3.17
C GLY A 253 -9.27 7.40 2.00
N ASP A 254 -8.11 6.82 2.08
CA ASP A 254 -7.00 6.95 1.13
C ASP A 254 -7.33 6.41 -0.27
N THR A 255 -8.14 5.37 -0.35
CA THR A 255 -8.62 4.79 -1.61
C THR A 255 -9.37 5.78 -2.51
N LEU A 256 -9.99 6.82 -1.91
CA LEU A 256 -10.66 7.88 -2.63
C LEU A 256 -9.71 8.96 -3.16
N CYS A 257 -8.44 8.96 -2.76
CA CYS A 257 -7.43 9.89 -3.29
C CYS A 257 -6.89 9.47 -4.67
N SER A 258 -7.30 8.31 -5.16
CA SER A 258 -6.87 7.78 -6.46
C SER A 258 -7.28 8.69 -7.62
N PRO A 259 -6.43 8.83 -8.65
CA PRO A 259 -6.79 9.48 -9.92
C PRO A 259 -7.93 8.78 -10.66
N GLU A 260 -8.36 7.58 -10.25
CA GLU A 260 -9.58 6.94 -10.76
C GLU A 260 -10.85 7.70 -10.34
N MET A 261 -10.82 8.41 -9.21
CA MET A 261 -11.99 9.20 -8.78
C MET A 261 -12.46 10.20 -9.83
N PRO A 262 -11.63 11.13 -10.35
CA PRO A 262 -12.07 12.05 -11.41
C PRO A 262 -12.31 11.36 -12.76
N LYS A 263 -11.60 10.26 -13.08
CA LYS A 263 -11.86 9.51 -14.31
C LYS A 263 -13.26 8.90 -14.32
N LEU A 264 -13.70 8.31 -13.20
CA LEU A 264 -15.00 7.65 -13.06
C LEU A 264 -16.12 8.62 -12.67
N GLY A 265 -15.82 9.64 -11.90
CA GLY A 265 -16.80 10.56 -11.33
C GLY A 265 -16.99 11.85 -12.13
N GLY A 266 -16.04 12.19 -13.01
CA GLY A 266 -16.04 13.43 -13.77
C GLY A 266 -16.10 14.65 -12.85
N ASP A 267 -16.84 15.69 -13.26
CA ASP A 267 -16.97 16.93 -12.50
C ASP A 267 -17.71 16.78 -11.16
N ALA A 268 -18.40 15.67 -10.93
CA ALA A 268 -19.13 15.45 -9.69
C ALA A 268 -18.21 15.28 -8.47
N VAL A 269 -16.92 15.00 -8.68
CA VAL A 269 -15.96 14.84 -7.58
C VAL A 269 -15.29 16.17 -7.19
N ASN A 270 -15.27 17.18 -8.09
CA ASN A 270 -14.56 18.43 -7.85
C ASN A 270 -15.17 19.21 -6.67
N ASN A 271 -14.37 19.50 -5.64
CA ASN A 271 -14.77 20.18 -4.40
C ASN A 271 -15.95 19.49 -3.66
N VAL A 272 -16.26 18.25 -3.99
CA VAL A 272 -17.29 17.40 -3.35
C VAL A 272 -16.64 16.27 -2.59
N VAL A 273 -15.67 15.56 -3.21
CA VAL A 273 -14.98 14.44 -2.60
C VAL A 273 -13.74 14.92 -1.84
N TYR A 274 -13.61 14.46 -0.61
CA TYR A 274 -12.46 14.70 0.26
C TYR A 274 -11.93 13.35 0.74
N CYS A 275 -10.62 13.17 0.70
CA CYS A 275 -9.99 11.91 1.04
C CYS A 275 -8.80 12.08 1.99
N ALA A 276 -8.52 11.05 2.78
CA ALA A 276 -7.40 10.99 3.72
C ALA A 276 -6.20 10.28 3.07
N TYR A 277 -5.38 10.99 2.30
CA TYR A 277 -4.17 10.40 1.71
C TYR A 277 -3.20 9.94 2.78
N ALA A 278 -2.88 8.64 2.78
CA ALA A 278 -2.06 8.00 3.81
C ALA A 278 -0.55 8.12 3.55
N GLY A 279 -0.08 9.28 3.08
CA GLY A 279 1.31 9.53 2.72
C GLY A 279 1.72 10.98 2.88
N MET A 280 3.00 11.26 2.67
CA MET A 280 3.53 12.62 2.64
C MET A 280 3.31 13.25 1.26
N LEU A 281 3.10 14.58 1.24
CA LEU A 281 3.28 15.34 0.00
C LEU A 281 4.77 15.40 -0.31
N THR A 282 5.12 14.85 -1.46
CA THR A 282 6.51 14.82 -1.94
C THR A 282 6.75 15.88 -3.01
N ASP A 283 5.83 16.82 -3.18
CA ASP A 283 5.95 17.95 -4.09
C ASP A 283 7.18 18.79 -3.73
N GLY A 284 8.16 18.82 -4.62
CA GLY A 284 9.42 19.50 -4.36
C GLY A 284 10.58 18.57 -3.96
N ASP A 285 10.34 17.35 -3.50
CA ASP A 285 11.39 16.37 -3.26
C ASP A 285 11.97 15.84 -4.59
N ALA A 286 13.29 15.96 -4.77
CA ALA A 286 13.96 15.57 -6.01
C ALA A 286 13.89 14.04 -6.24
N GLY A 287 13.97 13.24 -5.18
CA GLY A 287 13.89 11.79 -5.26
C GLY A 287 12.50 11.32 -5.69
N ALA A 288 11.45 11.91 -5.12
CA ALA A 288 10.07 11.63 -5.50
C ALA A 288 9.76 12.01 -6.96
N LYS A 289 10.26 13.16 -7.43
CA LYS A 289 10.13 13.57 -8.84
C LYS A 289 10.85 12.61 -9.77
N ALA A 290 12.09 12.26 -9.47
CA ALA A 290 12.85 11.28 -10.26
C ALA A 290 12.16 9.92 -10.33
N PHE A 291 11.56 9.46 -9.22
CA PHE A 291 10.74 8.25 -9.20
C PHE A 291 9.53 8.37 -10.11
N GLN A 292 8.75 9.46 -10.01
CA GLN A 292 7.56 9.67 -10.84
C GLN A 292 7.90 9.68 -12.34
N GLU A 293 8.97 10.37 -12.73
CA GLU A 293 9.45 10.40 -14.13
C GLU A 293 9.87 9.00 -14.60
N LYS A 294 10.62 8.27 -13.77
CA LYS A 294 11.04 6.91 -14.05
C LYS A 294 9.87 5.96 -14.19
N PHE A 295 8.91 6.02 -13.26
CA PHE A 295 7.69 5.21 -13.28
C PHE A 295 6.88 5.49 -14.54
N LYS A 296 6.64 6.77 -14.86
CA LYS A 296 5.93 7.19 -16.08
C LYS A 296 6.64 6.73 -17.35
N LYS A 297 7.97 6.88 -17.41
CA LYS A 297 8.77 6.40 -18.55
C LYS A 297 8.66 4.90 -18.74
N ARG A 298 8.64 4.14 -17.64
CA ARG A 298 8.61 2.66 -17.67
C ARG A 298 7.23 2.10 -18.00
N PHE A 299 6.15 2.71 -17.48
CA PHE A 299 4.79 2.16 -17.52
C PHE A 299 3.79 3.01 -18.32
N GLY A 300 4.19 4.18 -18.86
CA GLY A 300 3.33 5.05 -19.67
C GLY A 300 2.32 5.87 -18.87
N GLN A 301 2.31 5.77 -17.55
CA GLN A 301 1.37 6.46 -16.66
C GLN A 301 2.06 6.94 -15.39
N ASN A 302 1.49 7.95 -14.75
CA ASN A 302 1.93 8.34 -13.40
C ASN A 302 1.55 7.26 -12.39
N PRO A 303 2.32 7.12 -11.27
CA PRO A 303 1.91 6.23 -10.19
C PRO A 303 0.58 6.69 -9.57
N ASP A 304 -0.20 5.73 -9.08
CA ASP A 304 -1.36 5.95 -8.23
C ASP A 304 -0.92 6.07 -6.75
N VAL A 305 -1.81 5.83 -5.80
CA VAL A 305 -1.62 6.05 -4.37
C VAL A 305 -0.50 5.18 -3.78
N TYR A 306 -0.42 3.90 -4.16
CA TYR A 306 0.37 2.92 -3.37
C TYR A 306 1.59 2.33 -4.09
N GLY A 307 1.70 2.44 -5.39
CA GLY A 307 2.89 2.00 -6.13
C GLY A 307 4.20 2.56 -5.57
N PRO A 308 4.28 3.87 -5.21
CA PRO A 308 5.46 4.45 -4.58
C PRO A 308 5.81 3.81 -3.22
N PHE A 309 4.81 3.44 -2.41
CA PHE A 309 5.03 2.78 -1.11
C PHE A 309 5.60 1.38 -1.27
N TYR A 310 5.08 0.61 -2.22
CA TYR A 310 5.62 -0.72 -2.50
C TYR A 310 7.02 -0.67 -3.12
N TYR A 311 7.28 0.32 -3.97
CA TYR A 311 8.64 0.57 -4.45
C TYR A 311 9.59 0.79 -3.26
N ASP A 312 9.28 1.73 -2.37
CA ASP A 312 10.10 2.02 -1.20
C ASP A 312 10.29 0.79 -0.31
N GLN A 313 9.25 0.01 -0.12
CA GLN A 313 9.33 -1.15 0.76
C GLN A 313 10.23 -2.25 0.20
N VAL A 314 10.18 -2.52 -1.09
CA VAL A 314 11.09 -3.48 -1.75
C VAL A 314 12.53 -2.98 -1.69
N MET A 315 12.74 -1.68 -1.90
CA MET A 315 14.06 -1.06 -1.76
C MET A 315 14.61 -1.17 -0.33
N ASN A 316 13.75 -0.93 0.68
CA ASN A 316 14.08 -1.09 2.10
C ASN A 316 14.47 -2.53 2.44
N ILE A 317 13.70 -3.52 1.96
CA ILE A 317 14.01 -4.96 2.15
C ILE A 317 15.38 -5.29 1.55
N GLY A 318 15.67 -4.83 0.33
CA GLY A 318 16.98 -5.04 -0.30
C GLY A 318 18.13 -4.42 0.50
N GLU A 319 17.96 -3.21 1.00
CA GLU A 319 18.94 -2.55 1.86
C GLU A 319 19.08 -3.27 3.22
N ALA A 320 17.97 -3.69 3.83
CA ALA A 320 17.96 -4.43 5.07
C ALA A 320 18.67 -5.78 4.94
N MET A 321 18.51 -6.49 3.81
CA MET A 321 19.28 -7.70 3.51
C MET A 321 20.78 -7.43 3.48
N GLN A 322 21.19 -6.36 2.79
CA GLN A 322 22.60 -5.98 2.68
C GLN A 322 23.19 -5.60 4.04
N LYS A 323 22.48 -4.78 4.82
CA LYS A 323 22.94 -4.26 6.11
C LYS A 323 22.92 -5.32 7.22
N SER A 324 21.93 -6.20 7.24
CA SER A 324 21.85 -7.32 8.20
C SER A 324 22.77 -8.50 7.80
N GLY A 325 23.32 -8.50 6.60
CA GLY A 325 24.12 -9.61 6.06
C GLY A 325 23.32 -10.91 5.88
N SER A 326 22.00 -10.83 5.68
CA SER A 326 21.11 -11.99 5.65
C SER A 326 19.97 -11.82 4.64
N THR A 327 19.50 -12.94 4.08
CA THR A 327 18.25 -13.03 3.30
C THR A 327 17.15 -13.77 4.09
N ASP A 328 17.36 -14.02 5.38
CA ASP A 328 16.36 -14.62 6.25
C ASP A 328 15.33 -13.57 6.68
N PRO A 329 14.01 -13.79 6.46
CA PRO A 329 12.98 -12.80 6.77
C PRO A 329 12.94 -12.36 8.24
N VAL A 330 13.28 -13.25 9.17
CA VAL A 330 13.29 -12.92 10.60
C VAL A 330 14.41 -11.93 10.93
N LYS A 331 15.62 -12.16 10.39
CA LYS A 331 16.76 -11.24 10.59
C LYS A 331 16.56 -9.91 9.88
N VAL A 332 16.03 -9.95 8.66
CA VAL A 332 15.70 -8.74 7.88
C VAL A 332 14.60 -7.94 8.59
N GLY A 333 13.53 -8.60 9.06
CA GLY A 333 12.46 -7.95 9.82
C GLY A 333 12.95 -7.33 11.14
N ALA A 334 13.81 -8.04 11.89
CA ALA A 334 14.42 -7.50 13.10
C ALA A 334 15.25 -6.24 12.83
N TYR A 335 16.01 -6.21 11.72
CA TYR A 335 16.72 -5.01 11.29
C TYR A 335 15.77 -3.86 10.97
N MET A 336 14.68 -4.12 10.23
CA MET A 336 13.69 -3.10 9.84
C MET A 336 12.94 -2.50 11.03
N HIS A 337 12.70 -3.26 12.11
CA HIS A 337 12.12 -2.74 13.35
C HIS A 337 13.05 -1.78 14.09
N GLN A 338 14.37 -1.89 13.92
CA GLN A 338 15.38 -1.11 14.64
C GLN A 338 15.89 0.11 13.86
N GLN A 339 15.71 0.12 12.54
CA GLN A 339 16.30 1.13 11.67
C GLN A 339 15.23 1.86 10.87
N ALA A 340 15.39 3.18 10.77
CA ALA A 340 14.61 3.98 9.84
C ALA A 340 15.16 3.83 8.42
N TYR A 341 14.29 3.87 7.43
CA TYR A 341 14.61 3.89 6.01
C TYR A 341 14.13 5.20 5.39
N LYS A 342 14.93 5.80 4.52
CA LYS A 342 14.55 7.00 3.75
C LYS A 342 14.34 6.63 2.29
N GLY A 343 13.07 6.64 1.86
CA GLY A 343 12.64 6.36 0.51
C GLY A 343 12.05 7.56 -0.21
N VAL A 344 11.42 7.31 -1.36
CA VAL A 344 10.75 8.35 -2.20
C VAL A 344 9.48 8.88 -1.53
N MET A 345 8.88 8.11 -0.61
CA MET A 345 7.73 8.51 0.21
C MET A 345 8.14 9.00 1.60
N GLY A 346 9.38 9.48 1.74
CA GLY A 346 9.92 10.01 2.99
C GLY A 346 10.52 8.95 3.90
N GLU A 347 10.56 9.26 5.20
CA GLU A 347 11.18 8.39 6.19
C GLU A 347 10.17 7.36 6.73
N TYR A 348 10.64 6.11 6.84
CA TYR A 348 9.90 4.98 7.40
C TYR A 348 10.60 4.51 8.67
N ALA A 349 9.83 4.33 9.72
CA ALA A 349 10.22 3.58 10.92
C ALA A 349 9.01 2.77 11.36
N TYR A 350 9.24 1.63 12.00
CA TYR A 350 8.18 0.73 12.42
C TYR A 350 8.16 0.54 13.93
N ASP A 351 6.97 0.46 14.51
CA ASP A 351 6.79 0.06 15.90
C ASP A 351 6.93 -1.47 16.06
N ASP A 352 6.86 -1.95 17.31
CA ASP A 352 6.98 -3.39 17.61
C ASP A 352 5.87 -4.26 17.01
N LYS A 353 4.79 -3.64 16.50
CA LYS A 353 3.68 -4.30 15.83
C LYS A 353 3.76 -4.21 14.31
N GLY A 354 4.82 -3.58 13.77
CA GLY A 354 5.01 -3.38 12.35
C GLY A 354 4.19 -2.21 11.75
N ASN A 355 3.65 -1.30 12.57
CA ASN A 355 3.02 -0.09 12.05
C ASN A 355 4.07 0.95 11.70
N ARG A 356 3.89 1.65 10.58
CA ARG A 356 4.68 2.84 10.28
C ARG A 356 4.48 3.91 11.36
N VAL A 357 5.56 4.27 12.03
CA VAL A 357 5.57 5.34 13.03
C VAL A 357 5.45 6.70 12.34
N LYS A 358 4.68 7.60 12.94
CA LYS A 358 4.48 8.97 12.42
C LYS A 358 3.98 9.01 10.96
N ALA A 359 3.22 7.98 10.53
CA ALA A 359 2.61 7.99 9.21
C ALA A 359 1.72 9.24 9.04
N PRO A 360 2.01 10.16 8.11
CA PRO A 360 1.22 11.36 7.92
C PRO A 360 -0.12 11.04 7.27
N ILE A 361 -1.10 11.92 7.50
CA ILE A 361 -2.34 11.97 6.73
C ILE A 361 -2.44 13.35 6.09
N VAL A 362 -2.69 13.39 4.79
CA VAL A 362 -3.01 14.62 4.07
C VAL A 362 -4.45 14.57 3.61
N VAL A 363 -5.25 15.53 4.05
CA VAL A 363 -6.61 15.68 3.52
C VAL A 363 -6.51 16.35 2.15
N MET A 364 -7.10 15.73 1.16
CA MET A 364 -7.11 16.19 -0.23
C MET A 364 -8.54 16.32 -0.74
N THR A 365 -8.72 17.14 -1.78
CA THR A 365 -9.93 17.20 -2.61
C THR A 365 -9.54 17.15 -4.07
N PHE A 366 -10.53 17.24 -4.98
CA PHE A 366 -10.28 17.36 -6.41
C PHE A 366 -10.72 18.74 -6.91
N GLU A 367 -9.91 19.34 -7.75
CA GLU A 367 -10.19 20.61 -8.43
C GLU A 367 -9.74 20.50 -9.89
N GLY A 368 -10.66 20.70 -10.83
CA GLY A 368 -10.37 20.50 -12.27
C GLY A 368 -9.87 19.09 -12.59
N GLY A 369 -10.36 18.07 -11.89
CA GLY A 369 -9.97 16.68 -12.07
C GLY A 369 -8.58 16.31 -11.50
N LYS A 370 -7.95 17.19 -10.75
CA LYS A 370 -6.65 16.97 -10.10
C LYS A 370 -6.78 16.96 -8.59
N ALA A 371 -6.04 16.08 -7.94
CA ALA A 371 -5.95 16.07 -6.48
C ALA A 371 -5.28 17.35 -5.97
N LYS A 372 -5.88 17.97 -4.95
CA LYS A 372 -5.41 19.20 -4.31
C LYS A 372 -5.29 18.99 -2.81
N PRO A 373 -4.10 19.14 -2.21
CA PRO A 373 -3.91 19.05 -0.77
C PRO A 373 -4.55 20.24 -0.05
N LEU A 374 -5.11 19.99 1.14
CA LEU A 374 -5.81 20.98 1.95
C LEU A 374 -5.22 21.12 3.35
N ALA A 375 -4.93 20.00 4.03
CA ALA A 375 -4.42 19.97 5.40
C ALA A 375 -3.56 18.73 5.63
N SER A 376 -2.58 18.82 6.54
CA SER A 376 -1.72 17.70 6.95
C SER A 376 -1.81 17.48 8.46
N TYR A 377 -1.82 16.18 8.89
CA TYR A 377 -1.98 15.74 10.27
C TYR A 377 -0.91 14.72 10.68
#